data_c63696140d508f08c6d737a7fc4691af
#
_entry.id   c63696140d508f08c6d737a7fc4691af
#
_cell.length_a   1.000
_cell.length_b   1.000
_cell.length_c   1.000
_cell.angle_alpha   90.00
_cell.angle_beta   90.00
_cell.angle_gamma   90.00
#
_symmetry.space_group_name_H-M   'P 1'
#
loop_
_entity.id
_entity.type
_entity.pdbx_description
1 polymer ?
#
loop_
_entity_poly.entity_id
_entity_poly.type
_entity_poly.pdbx_seq_one_letter_code
_entity_poly.pdbx_strand_id
1 'polypeptide(L)'
;ERDYDEVIYMSPDGEILNQNIANELSLKGNIIILCGHYKGIDHRIREHLITREISCGDYVLSGGELPAAILADSIIRLIPGALSDETSALSDSFQDGLVSPPVYTRPAEFNGWKVPEVLLSGNPKLIRAWQDEQAIERTKLLRPGLLEEK
;
A
#
# COMPACT_ATOMS: atom_id res chain seq x y z
N GLU A 1 -28.13 -6.14 16.71
CA GLU A 1 -27.19 -5.00 16.54
C GLU A 1 -25.88 -5.58 16.04
N ARG A 2 -25.24 -4.96 15.06
CA ARG A 2 -24.00 -5.47 14.48
C ARG A 2 -22.86 -4.59 14.98
N ASP A 3 -21.89 -5.20 15.67
CA ASP A 3 -20.68 -4.51 16.07
C ASP A 3 -19.70 -4.41 14.87
N TYR A 4 -19.04 -3.28 14.74
CA TYR A 4 -18.02 -3.04 13.73
C TYR A 4 -16.67 -2.84 14.41
N ASP A 5 -15.64 -3.45 13.84
CA ASP A 5 -14.28 -3.36 14.37
C ASP A 5 -13.69 -1.96 14.19
N GLU A 6 -14.08 -1.29 13.06
CA GLU A 6 -13.69 0.08 12.78
C GLU A 6 -14.80 0.84 12.04
N VAL A 7 -14.93 2.12 12.38
CA VAL A 7 -15.72 3.11 11.62
C VAL A 7 -14.76 4.19 11.18
N ILE A 8 -14.34 4.12 9.93
CA ILE A 8 -13.29 4.97 9.35
C ILE A 8 -13.91 6.13 8.59
N TYR A 9 -13.49 7.35 8.90
CA TYR A 9 -13.83 8.54 8.13
C TYR A 9 -12.67 8.93 7.21
N MET A 10 -12.95 9.04 5.91
CA MET A 10 -11.97 9.53 4.93
C MET A 10 -11.90 11.05 5.01
N SER A 11 -10.82 11.57 5.54
CA SER A 11 -10.61 12.98 5.84
C SER A 11 -9.19 13.41 5.51
N PRO A 12 -8.96 14.60 4.93
CA PRO A 12 -7.60 15.13 4.76
C PRO A 12 -6.88 15.39 6.10
N ASP A 13 -7.63 15.52 7.21
CA ASP A 13 -7.09 15.75 8.55
C ASP A 13 -6.58 14.46 9.22
N GLY A 14 -6.92 13.29 8.67
CA GLY A 14 -6.61 11.99 9.26
C GLY A 14 -5.13 11.60 9.14
N GLU A 15 -4.78 10.48 9.78
CA GLU A 15 -3.46 9.87 9.61
C GLU A 15 -3.23 9.45 8.16
N ILE A 16 -1.99 9.61 7.67
CA ILE A 16 -1.68 9.29 6.28
C ILE A 16 -1.64 7.78 6.08
N LEU A 17 -2.47 7.28 5.15
CA LEU A 17 -2.51 5.87 4.76
C LEU A 17 -1.12 5.39 4.32
N ASN A 18 -0.69 4.29 4.88
CA ASN A 18 0.53 3.58 4.52
C ASN A 18 0.30 2.06 4.55
N GLN A 19 1.32 1.28 4.16
CA GLN A 19 1.19 -0.18 4.09
C GLN A 19 0.93 -0.82 5.46
N ASN A 20 1.49 -0.28 6.53
CA ASN A 20 1.28 -0.82 7.89
C ASN A 20 -0.18 -0.69 8.32
N ILE A 21 -0.81 0.46 8.03
CA ILE A 21 -2.24 0.69 8.29
C ILE A 21 -3.10 -0.28 7.46
N ALA A 22 -2.78 -0.47 6.17
CA ALA A 22 -3.50 -1.41 5.33
C ALA A 22 -3.37 -2.86 5.86
N ASN A 23 -2.17 -3.27 6.27
CA ASN A 23 -1.92 -4.59 6.87
C ASN A 23 -2.73 -4.78 8.16
N GLU A 24 -2.75 -3.78 9.05
CA GLU A 24 -3.55 -3.81 10.28
C GLU A 24 -5.04 -3.97 9.98
N LEU A 25 -5.56 -3.15 9.07
CA LEU A 25 -6.99 -3.15 8.73
C LEU A 25 -7.42 -4.41 7.97
N SER A 26 -6.52 -5.06 7.23
CA SER A 26 -6.82 -6.32 6.54
C SER A 26 -7.13 -7.49 7.49
N LEU A 27 -6.76 -7.37 8.77
CA LEU A 27 -7.02 -8.36 9.81
C LEU A 27 -8.38 -8.16 10.51
N LYS A 28 -9.08 -7.05 10.24
CA LYS A 28 -10.38 -6.76 10.86
C LYS A 28 -11.49 -7.58 10.20
N GLY A 29 -12.48 -7.97 10.99
CA GLY A 29 -13.62 -8.75 10.52
C GLY A 29 -14.64 -7.94 9.75
N ASN A 30 -14.82 -6.66 10.12
CA ASN A 30 -15.73 -5.75 9.42
C ASN A 30 -15.35 -4.28 9.65
N ILE A 31 -15.55 -3.46 8.63
CA ILE A 31 -15.20 -2.03 8.63
C ILE A 31 -16.33 -1.25 7.96
N ILE A 32 -16.70 -0.11 8.54
CA ILE A 32 -17.48 0.93 7.86
C ILE A 32 -16.52 2.00 7.36
N ILE A 33 -16.65 2.42 6.09
CA ILE A 33 -15.92 3.57 5.55
C ILE A 33 -16.92 4.67 5.25
N LEU A 34 -16.81 5.79 5.95
CA LEU A 34 -17.64 6.97 5.77
C LEU A 34 -17.00 7.93 4.80
N CYS A 35 -17.72 8.27 3.73
CA CYS A 35 -17.30 9.23 2.70
C CYS A 35 -18.04 10.54 2.92
N GLY A 36 -17.29 11.62 3.15
CA GLY A 36 -17.84 12.97 3.30
C GLY A 36 -17.79 13.76 2.00
N HIS A 37 -18.64 14.77 1.90
CA HIS A 37 -18.66 15.74 0.82
C HIS A 37 -18.54 17.18 1.36
N TYR A 38 -18.28 18.12 0.46
CA TYR A 38 -18.17 19.55 0.76
C TYR A 38 -17.08 19.86 1.79
N LYS A 39 -17.45 20.51 2.89
CA LYS A 39 -16.51 20.93 3.96
C LYS A 39 -16.38 19.92 5.10
N GLY A 40 -16.87 18.71 4.92
CA GLY A 40 -16.81 17.65 5.94
C GLY A 40 -18.19 17.22 6.44
N ILE A 41 -18.19 16.58 7.60
CA ILE A 41 -19.39 16.05 8.27
C ILE A 41 -19.58 16.76 9.60
N ASP A 42 -20.76 16.60 10.23
CA ASP A 42 -21.02 17.12 11.57
C ASP A 42 -19.96 16.60 12.56
N HIS A 43 -19.36 17.52 13.31
CA HIS A 43 -18.26 17.19 14.21
C HIS A 43 -18.65 16.20 15.30
N ARG A 44 -19.91 16.18 15.73
CA ARG A 44 -20.44 15.19 16.69
C ARG A 44 -20.37 13.77 16.15
N ILE A 45 -20.48 13.57 14.84
CA ILE A 45 -20.26 12.26 14.20
C ILE A 45 -18.79 11.87 14.34
N ARG A 46 -17.87 12.81 14.09
CA ARG A 46 -16.42 12.56 14.24
C ARG A 46 -16.06 12.20 15.69
N GLU A 47 -16.64 12.91 16.67
CA GLU A 47 -16.33 12.68 18.09
C GLU A 47 -16.91 11.39 18.68
N HIS A 48 -18.09 10.96 18.19
CA HIS A 48 -18.85 9.91 18.87
C HIS A 48 -19.01 8.61 18.07
N LEU A 49 -18.88 8.65 16.76
CA LEU A 49 -19.15 7.50 15.89
C LEU A 49 -17.93 7.02 15.10
N ILE A 50 -16.94 7.89 14.89
CA ILE A 50 -15.73 7.56 14.15
C ILE A 50 -14.68 6.99 15.12
N THR A 51 -14.10 5.84 14.76
CA THR A 51 -13.01 5.23 15.53
C THR A 51 -11.65 5.66 14.99
N ARG A 52 -11.57 5.97 13.66
CA ARG A 52 -10.33 6.32 13.00
C ARG A 52 -10.56 7.28 11.82
N GLU A 53 -9.68 8.24 11.63
CA GLU A 53 -9.68 9.11 10.46
C GLU A 53 -8.44 8.84 9.62
N ILE A 54 -8.63 8.62 8.30
CA ILE A 54 -7.55 8.28 7.38
C ILE A 54 -7.53 9.25 6.20
N SER A 55 -6.34 9.75 5.89
CA SER A 55 -6.02 10.57 4.74
C SER A 55 -5.25 9.79 3.68
N CYS A 56 -5.53 10.02 2.40
CA CYS A 56 -4.72 9.50 1.29
C CYS A 56 -3.46 10.34 1.00
N GLY A 57 -3.28 11.48 1.68
CA GLY A 57 -2.16 12.39 1.49
C GLY A 57 -2.54 13.84 1.73
N ASP A 58 -1.55 14.73 1.71
CA ASP A 58 -1.69 16.17 1.99
C ASP A 58 -2.27 16.93 0.78
N TYR A 59 -3.47 16.54 0.37
CA TYR A 59 -4.23 17.20 -0.69
C TYR A 59 -5.73 17.00 -0.48
N VAL A 60 -6.55 17.86 -1.09
CA VAL A 60 -8.00 17.82 -0.95
C VAL A 60 -8.65 17.32 -2.24
N LEU A 61 -9.60 16.41 -2.10
CA LEU A 61 -10.46 15.89 -3.17
C LEU A 61 -11.90 16.42 -3.00
N SER A 62 -12.71 16.26 -4.03
CA SER A 62 -14.12 16.74 -4.02
C SER A 62 -15.05 15.91 -3.14
N GLY A 63 -14.66 14.69 -2.77
CA GLY A 63 -15.43 13.76 -1.94
C GLY A 63 -14.58 12.60 -1.42
N GLY A 64 -15.12 11.84 -0.47
CA GLY A 64 -14.46 10.74 0.19
C GLY A 64 -14.48 9.41 -0.57
N GLU A 65 -15.18 9.29 -1.70
CA GLU A 65 -15.37 8.02 -2.40
C GLU A 65 -14.08 7.50 -3.03
N LEU A 66 -13.29 8.37 -3.67
CA LEU A 66 -12.00 7.97 -4.24
C LEU A 66 -11.00 7.55 -3.16
N PRO A 67 -10.81 8.31 -2.07
CA PRO A 67 -10.03 7.84 -0.93
C PRO A 67 -10.52 6.52 -0.34
N ALA A 68 -11.84 6.35 -0.21
CA ALA A 68 -12.43 5.09 0.26
C ALA A 68 -12.11 3.91 -0.68
N ALA A 69 -12.14 4.13 -1.99
CA ALA A 69 -11.76 3.10 -2.97
C ALA A 69 -10.26 2.74 -2.86
N ILE A 70 -9.38 3.73 -2.66
CA ILE A 70 -7.94 3.51 -2.44
C ILE A 70 -7.73 2.68 -1.16
N LEU A 71 -8.38 3.06 -0.06
CA LEU A 71 -8.31 2.32 1.20
C LEU A 71 -8.83 0.89 1.02
N ALA A 72 -10.00 0.71 0.41
CA ALA A 72 -10.60 -0.60 0.18
C ALA A 72 -9.69 -1.50 -0.68
N ASP A 73 -9.15 -0.99 -1.78
CA ASP A 73 -8.23 -1.74 -2.64
C ASP A 73 -6.96 -2.15 -1.90
N SER A 74 -6.35 -1.21 -1.14
CA SER A 74 -5.14 -1.49 -0.35
C SER A 74 -5.34 -2.58 0.70
N ILE A 75 -6.55 -2.70 1.27
CA ILE A 75 -6.91 -3.73 2.26
C ILE A 75 -7.27 -5.05 1.57
N ILE A 76 -8.17 -5.01 0.58
CA ILE A 76 -8.75 -6.22 -0.03
C ILE A 76 -7.66 -7.07 -0.69
N ARG A 77 -6.68 -6.46 -1.36
CA ARG A 77 -5.58 -7.20 -1.99
C ARG A 77 -4.69 -8.00 -1.03
N LEU A 78 -4.76 -7.70 0.28
CA LEU A 78 -4.04 -8.41 1.34
C LEU A 78 -4.83 -9.60 1.90
N ILE A 79 -6.13 -9.70 1.58
CA ILE A 79 -6.98 -10.79 2.06
C ILE A 79 -6.67 -12.05 1.26
N PRO A 80 -6.37 -13.20 1.91
CA PRO A 80 -6.13 -14.47 1.21
C PRO A 80 -7.25 -14.81 0.23
N GLY A 81 -6.89 -15.19 -0.99
CA GLY A 81 -7.84 -15.53 -2.05
C GLY A 81 -8.47 -14.34 -2.78
N ALA A 82 -8.19 -13.10 -2.40
CA ALA A 82 -8.69 -11.91 -3.12
C ALA A 82 -7.95 -11.69 -4.44
N LEU A 83 -6.64 -11.99 -4.47
CA LEU A 83 -5.84 -11.98 -5.69
C LEU A 83 -5.56 -13.41 -6.15
N SER A 84 -5.42 -13.60 -7.46
CA SER A 84 -5.10 -14.91 -8.08
C SER A 84 -3.69 -15.40 -7.72
N ASP A 85 -2.77 -14.52 -7.36
CA ASP A 85 -1.42 -14.85 -6.88
C ASP A 85 -1.24 -14.27 -5.47
N GLU A 86 -1.40 -15.13 -4.46
CA GLU A 86 -1.29 -14.74 -3.05
C GLU A 86 0.14 -14.32 -2.67
N THR A 87 1.16 -14.78 -3.41
CA THR A 87 2.56 -14.43 -3.13
C THR A 87 2.92 -13.05 -3.65
N SER A 88 2.15 -12.51 -4.60
CA SER A 88 2.38 -11.20 -5.19
C SER A 88 2.31 -10.09 -4.13
N ALA A 89 1.31 -10.12 -3.26
CA ALA A 89 1.15 -9.11 -2.21
C ALA A 89 2.31 -9.10 -1.20
N LEU A 90 2.95 -10.25 -0.94
CA LEU A 90 4.05 -10.37 0.01
C LEU A 90 5.38 -9.81 -0.52
N SER A 91 5.53 -9.70 -1.84
CA SER A 91 6.74 -9.20 -2.51
C SER A 91 6.63 -7.75 -3.00
N ASP A 92 5.50 -7.11 -2.73
CA ASP A 92 5.28 -5.72 -3.13
C ASP A 92 6.10 -4.72 -2.30
N SER A 93 6.26 -3.50 -2.83
CA SER A 93 6.89 -2.40 -2.12
C SER A 93 6.23 -2.16 -0.76
N PHE A 94 7.05 -1.81 0.22
CA PHE A 94 6.68 -1.42 1.58
C PHE A 94 6.26 -2.56 2.53
N GLN A 95 6.13 -3.80 2.08
CA GLN A 95 5.80 -4.93 2.97
C GLN A 95 6.91 -5.20 3.99
N ASP A 96 8.15 -5.05 3.58
CA ASP A 96 9.35 -5.17 4.41
C ASP A 96 10.03 -3.81 4.71
N GLY A 97 9.35 -2.70 4.37
CA GLY A 97 9.86 -1.34 4.50
C GLY A 97 10.81 -0.94 3.39
N LEU A 98 10.87 -1.67 2.29
CA LEU A 98 11.69 -1.37 1.13
C LEU A 98 10.84 -1.07 -0.11
N VAL A 99 11.43 -0.36 -1.06
CA VAL A 99 10.90 -0.25 -2.42
C VAL A 99 11.25 -1.52 -3.18
N SER A 100 10.30 -2.11 -3.91
CA SER A 100 10.54 -3.34 -4.67
C SER A 100 11.66 -3.17 -5.72
N PRO A 101 12.40 -4.27 -6.04
CA PRO A 101 13.44 -4.26 -7.05
C PRO A 101 12.88 -3.93 -8.44
N PRO A 102 13.74 -3.53 -9.41
CA PRO A 102 13.29 -3.27 -10.77
C PRO A 102 12.79 -4.55 -11.45
N VAL A 103 11.69 -4.42 -12.17
CA VAL A 103 11.07 -5.52 -12.94
C VAL A 103 11.46 -5.38 -14.41
N TYR A 104 11.81 -6.50 -15.03
CA TYR A 104 12.12 -6.58 -16.46
C TYR A 104 11.16 -7.55 -17.16
N THR A 105 10.77 -7.18 -18.37
CA THR A 105 9.89 -7.98 -19.22
C THR A 105 10.62 -8.44 -20.49
N ARG A 106 10.03 -9.31 -21.27
CA ARG A 106 10.52 -9.69 -22.59
C ARG A 106 10.34 -8.55 -23.59
N PRO A 107 11.24 -8.43 -24.58
CA PRO A 107 12.41 -9.26 -24.88
C PRO A 107 13.61 -8.96 -23.95
N ALA A 108 14.62 -9.84 -23.95
CA ALA A 108 15.86 -9.69 -23.16
C ALA A 108 16.70 -8.46 -23.57
N GLU A 109 16.49 -7.95 -24.79
CA GLU A 109 17.11 -6.72 -25.28
C GLU A 109 16.07 -5.93 -26.11
N PHE A 110 15.96 -4.62 -25.82
CA PHE A 110 15.10 -3.70 -26.55
C PHE A 110 15.84 -2.36 -26.76
N ASN A 111 16.02 -1.96 -28.01
CA ASN A 111 16.73 -0.74 -28.38
C ASN A 111 18.17 -0.64 -27.82
N GLY A 112 18.87 -1.76 -27.66
CA GLY A 112 20.19 -1.79 -27.03
C GLY A 112 20.18 -1.85 -25.51
N TRP A 113 19.02 -1.73 -24.88
CA TRP A 113 18.86 -1.89 -23.43
C TRP A 113 18.67 -3.34 -23.08
N LYS A 114 19.53 -3.86 -22.21
CA LYS A 114 19.56 -5.29 -21.85
C LYS A 114 19.00 -5.54 -20.47
N VAL A 115 18.31 -6.68 -20.35
CA VAL A 115 17.99 -7.26 -19.03
C VAL A 115 19.30 -7.69 -18.36
N PRO A 116 19.51 -7.44 -17.06
CA PRO A 116 20.68 -7.92 -16.34
C PRO A 116 20.85 -9.45 -16.48
N GLU A 117 22.08 -9.88 -16.77
CA GLU A 117 22.38 -11.31 -17.04
C GLU A 117 22.01 -12.23 -15.87
N VAL A 118 22.12 -11.72 -14.61
CA VAL A 118 21.75 -12.49 -13.42
C VAL A 118 20.29 -12.92 -13.46
N LEU A 119 19.39 -12.10 -14.00
CA LEU A 119 17.96 -12.43 -14.12
C LEU A 119 17.67 -13.48 -15.21
N LEU A 120 18.60 -13.64 -16.15
CA LEU A 120 18.53 -14.64 -17.23
C LEU A 120 19.25 -15.94 -16.85
N SER A 121 19.97 -15.98 -15.73
CA SER A 121 20.79 -17.11 -15.30
C SER A 121 20.00 -18.38 -14.92
N GLY A 122 18.71 -18.24 -14.62
CA GLY A 122 17.89 -19.33 -14.10
C GLY A 122 18.27 -19.81 -12.68
N ASN A 123 19.19 -19.11 -11.99
CA ASN A 123 19.61 -19.44 -10.64
C ASN A 123 18.82 -18.62 -9.59
N PRO A 124 17.85 -19.23 -8.87
CA PRO A 124 16.97 -18.49 -7.95
C PRO A 124 17.72 -17.79 -6.81
N LYS A 125 18.86 -18.36 -6.36
CA LYS A 125 19.64 -17.76 -5.27
C LYS A 125 20.34 -16.48 -5.71
N LEU A 126 20.93 -16.46 -6.89
CA LEU A 126 21.60 -15.30 -7.46
C LEU A 126 20.58 -14.19 -7.80
N ILE A 127 19.45 -14.60 -8.37
CA ILE A 127 18.35 -13.68 -8.70
C ILE A 127 17.85 -12.99 -7.42
N ARG A 128 17.57 -13.75 -6.37
CA ARG A 128 17.08 -13.19 -5.10
C ARG A 128 18.11 -12.25 -4.47
N ALA A 129 19.36 -12.64 -4.37
CA ALA A 129 20.44 -11.79 -3.82
C ALA A 129 20.55 -10.45 -4.60
N TRP A 130 20.45 -10.49 -5.93
CA TRP A 130 20.45 -9.29 -6.75
C TRP A 130 19.21 -8.44 -6.51
N GLN A 131 18.02 -9.04 -6.37
CA GLN A 131 16.78 -8.35 -6.08
C GLN A 131 16.85 -7.63 -4.74
N ASP A 132 17.35 -8.28 -3.70
CA ASP A 132 17.52 -7.71 -2.35
C ASP A 132 18.46 -6.49 -2.39
N GLU A 133 19.60 -6.62 -3.08
CA GLU A 133 20.54 -5.51 -3.26
C GLU A 133 19.89 -4.32 -3.99
N GLN A 134 19.21 -4.59 -5.09
CA GLN A 134 18.51 -3.54 -5.85
C GLN A 134 17.37 -2.89 -5.07
N ALA A 135 16.65 -3.63 -4.26
CA ALA A 135 15.60 -3.07 -3.39
C ALA A 135 16.20 -2.06 -2.40
N ILE A 136 17.32 -2.40 -1.75
CA ILE A 136 18.03 -1.52 -0.82
C ILE A 136 18.53 -0.26 -1.53
N GLU A 137 19.21 -0.40 -2.68
CA GLU A 137 19.73 0.73 -3.44
C GLU A 137 18.63 1.67 -3.92
N ARG A 138 17.53 1.11 -4.44
CA ARG A 138 16.37 1.90 -4.87
C ARG A 138 15.71 2.61 -3.69
N THR A 139 15.63 1.97 -2.54
CA THR A 139 15.07 2.59 -1.34
C THR A 139 15.92 3.78 -0.89
N LYS A 140 17.25 3.64 -0.86
CA LYS A 140 18.17 4.74 -0.56
C LYS A 140 17.99 5.93 -1.51
N LEU A 141 17.79 5.65 -2.78
CA LEU A 141 17.64 6.68 -3.80
C LEU A 141 16.28 7.36 -3.81
N LEU A 142 15.20 6.57 -3.74
CA LEU A 142 13.83 7.03 -4.00
C LEU A 142 13.07 7.37 -2.71
N ARG A 143 13.32 6.65 -1.62
CA ARG A 143 12.59 6.76 -0.36
C ARG A 143 13.52 6.57 0.85
N PRO A 144 14.57 7.41 1.01
CA PRO A 144 15.57 7.24 2.08
C PRO A 144 14.95 7.23 3.48
N GLY A 145 13.87 7.96 3.73
CA GLY A 145 13.17 7.98 5.01
C GLY A 145 12.68 6.61 5.51
N LEU A 146 12.41 5.66 4.59
CA LEU A 146 12.02 4.30 5.00
C LEU A 146 13.14 3.51 5.70
N LEU A 147 14.39 3.94 5.59
CA LEU A 147 15.55 3.32 6.23
C LEU A 147 15.89 3.96 7.59
N GLU A 148 15.32 5.14 7.88
CA GLU A 148 15.57 5.89 9.11
C GLU A 148 14.55 5.56 10.21
N GLU A 149 13.39 4.99 9.85
CA GLU A 149 12.28 4.62 10.74
C GLU A 149 12.45 3.24 11.41
N LYS A 150 13.64 2.63 11.34
CA LYS A 150 13.93 1.31 11.95
C LYS A 150 14.72 1.43 13.22
#